data_d08b9dcb8d494d40686dd43c4576897a
#
_entry.id   d08b9dcb8d494d40686dd43c4576897a
#
_cell.length_a   1.000
_cell.length_b   1.000
_cell.length_c   1.000
_cell.angle_alpha   90.00
_cell.angle_beta   90.00
_cell.angle_gamma   90.00
#
_symmetry.space_group_name_H-M   'P 1'
#
loop_
_entity.id
_entity.type
_entity.pdbx_description
1 polymer ?
#
loop_
_entity_poly.entity_id
_entity_poly.type
_entity_poly.pdbx_seq_one_letter_code
_entity_poly.pdbx_strand_id
1 'polypeptide(L)'
;MCGLVGAYQYSGNFSITPEYLIKMRDSMTHRGPDGSGLWISDKRNIGLAHRRLSILDLSPNASQPMCNADRTIQLVFNGEIYNHKELRNELTNEYNIKWKTSHSDTEVIIKSYEVWGIDCLKRF
;
A
#
# COMPACT_ATOMS: atom_id res chain seq x y z
N MET A 1 4.38 -12.54 -8.18
CA MET A 1 4.72 -11.18 -7.69
C MET A 1 3.62 -10.23 -8.09
N CYS A 2 3.18 -9.37 -7.17
CA CYS A 2 2.15 -8.37 -7.41
C CYS A 2 2.51 -7.37 -8.52
N GLY A 3 1.53 -6.62 -9.02
CA GLY A 3 1.71 -5.49 -9.90
C GLY A 3 1.22 -4.21 -9.21
N LEU A 4 1.90 -3.10 -9.39
CA LEU A 4 1.48 -1.81 -8.86
C LEU A 4 1.56 -0.70 -9.91
N VAL A 5 0.69 0.29 -9.78
CA VAL A 5 0.66 1.51 -10.58
C VAL A 5 0.65 2.71 -9.64
N GLY A 6 1.49 3.68 -9.94
CA GLY A 6 1.42 5.02 -9.37
C GLY A 6 1.33 6.05 -10.48
N ALA A 7 0.43 7.00 -10.36
CA ALA A 7 0.29 8.12 -11.27
C ALA A 7 0.25 9.43 -10.47
N TYR A 8 1.03 10.40 -10.90
CA TYR A 8 1.07 11.73 -10.30
C TYR A 8 1.05 12.80 -11.39
N GLN A 9 0.08 13.67 -11.31
CA GLN A 9 -0.01 14.84 -12.16
C GLN A 9 0.64 16.04 -11.47
N TYR A 10 1.79 16.45 -11.96
CA TYR A 10 2.54 17.60 -11.44
C TYR A 10 2.34 18.90 -12.25
N SER A 11 1.77 18.81 -13.46
CA SER A 11 1.49 19.97 -14.32
C SER A 11 0.38 19.67 -15.33
N GLY A 12 -0.20 20.72 -15.92
CA GLY A 12 -1.25 20.60 -16.94
C GLY A 12 -2.66 20.40 -16.38
N ASN A 13 -3.65 20.21 -17.26
CA ASN A 13 -5.08 20.09 -16.94
C ASN A 13 -5.60 18.64 -17.05
N PHE A 14 -4.73 17.64 -17.04
CA PHE A 14 -5.12 16.25 -17.07
C PHE A 14 -5.58 15.81 -15.68
N SER A 15 -6.70 15.10 -15.60
CA SER A 15 -7.17 14.48 -14.37
C SER A 15 -7.00 12.97 -14.45
N ILE A 16 -6.50 12.36 -13.39
CA ILE A 16 -6.40 10.91 -13.28
C ILE A 16 -7.80 10.33 -13.14
N THR A 17 -8.17 9.42 -14.05
CA THR A 17 -9.49 8.76 -14.05
C THR A 17 -9.38 7.31 -13.64
N PRO A 18 -10.46 6.72 -13.08
CA PRO A 18 -10.50 5.29 -12.78
C PRO A 18 -10.18 4.43 -13.99
N GLU A 19 -10.76 4.75 -15.16
CA GLU A 19 -10.59 3.97 -16.40
C GLU A 19 -9.13 3.91 -16.83
N TYR A 20 -8.41 5.02 -16.70
CA TYR A 20 -7.00 5.11 -17.01
C TYR A 20 -6.16 4.19 -16.11
N LEU A 21 -6.38 4.27 -14.79
CA LEU A 21 -5.65 3.43 -13.82
C LEU A 21 -6.02 1.96 -13.94
N ILE A 22 -7.30 1.65 -14.19
CA ILE A 22 -7.78 0.27 -14.40
C ILE A 22 -7.09 -0.35 -15.62
N LYS A 23 -7.01 0.38 -16.72
CA LYS A 23 -6.33 -0.10 -17.94
C LYS A 23 -4.85 -0.41 -17.67
N MET A 24 -4.15 0.47 -16.97
CA MET A 24 -2.75 0.25 -16.59
C MET A 24 -2.62 -0.94 -15.63
N ARG A 25 -3.45 -1.00 -14.60
CA ARG A 25 -3.46 -2.08 -13.61
C ARG A 25 -3.71 -3.44 -14.25
N ASP A 26 -4.73 -3.53 -15.11
CA ASP A 26 -5.20 -4.81 -15.65
C ASP A 26 -4.29 -5.35 -16.77
N SER A 27 -3.40 -4.52 -17.34
CA SER A 27 -2.31 -5.02 -18.18
C SER A 27 -1.35 -5.95 -17.41
N MET A 28 -1.34 -5.86 -16.07
CA MET A 28 -0.53 -6.69 -15.18
C MET A 28 -1.30 -7.82 -14.49
N THR A 29 -2.48 -8.22 -15.00
CA THR A 29 -3.31 -9.26 -14.39
C THR A 29 -2.55 -10.57 -14.19
N HIS A 30 -1.66 -10.92 -15.14
CA HIS A 30 -0.80 -12.11 -15.05
C HIS A 30 0.15 -12.11 -13.82
N ARG A 31 0.49 -10.95 -13.28
CA ARG A 31 1.34 -10.82 -12.09
C ARG A 31 0.56 -11.00 -10.79
N GLY A 32 -0.71 -10.59 -10.76
CA GLY A 32 -1.54 -10.63 -9.56
C GLY A 32 -3.00 -10.95 -9.90
N PRO A 33 -3.32 -12.24 -10.12
CA PRO A 33 -4.66 -12.65 -10.53
C PRO A 33 -5.68 -12.62 -9.39
N ASP A 34 -5.24 -12.66 -8.13
CA ASP A 34 -6.10 -12.97 -6.97
C ASP A 34 -6.90 -11.77 -6.46
N GLY A 35 -6.49 -10.57 -6.82
CA GLY A 35 -7.22 -9.37 -6.39
C GLY A 35 -6.75 -8.10 -7.08
N SER A 36 -7.56 -7.07 -6.96
CA SER A 36 -7.23 -5.75 -7.49
C SER A 36 -7.73 -4.64 -6.59
N GLY A 37 -7.01 -3.51 -6.57
CA GLY A 37 -7.42 -2.33 -5.86
C GLY A 37 -7.12 -1.05 -6.63
N LEU A 38 -7.80 0.01 -6.22
CA LEU A 38 -7.71 1.34 -6.84
C LEU A 38 -7.94 2.41 -5.77
N TRP A 39 -7.17 3.47 -5.85
CA TRP A 39 -7.40 4.70 -5.09
C TRP A 39 -7.02 5.91 -5.93
N ILE A 40 -7.80 6.98 -5.81
CA ILE A 40 -7.55 8.27 -6.47
C ILE A 40 -7.78 9.35 -5.42
N SER A 41 -6.88 10.33 -5.37
CA SER A 41 -7.04 11.52 -4.50
C SER A 41 -8.25 12.36 -4.92
N ASP A 42 -8.82 13.11 -3.97
CA ASP A 42 -9.99 13.98 -4.20
C ASP A 42 -9.73 15.01 -5.33
N LYS A 43 -8.50 15.51 -5.41
CA LYS A 43 -8.07 16.43 -6.48
C LYS A 43 -7.78 15.73 -7.81
N ARG A 44 -7.88 14.41 -7.87
CA ARG A 44 -7.59 13.58 -9.05
C ARG A 44 -6.20 13.80 -9.66
N ASN A 45 -5.24 14.20 -8.85
CA ASN A 45 -3.85 14.42 -9.25
C ASN A 45 -2.91 13.31 -8.79
N ILE A 46 -3.37 12.40 -7.94
CA ILE A 46 -2.63 11.20 -7.52
C ILE A 46 -3.56 9.99 -7.69
N GLY A 47 -3.02 8.93 -8.25
CA GLY A 47 -3.72 7.65 -8.37
C GLY A 47 -2.79 6.48 -8.07
N LEU A 48 -3.30 5.50 -7.32
CA LEU A 48 -2.61 4.25 -7.00
C LEU A 48 -3.50 3.08 -7.40
N ALA A 49 -2.89 2.04 -7.96
CA ALA A 49 -3.59 0.81 -8.25
C ALA A 49 -2.69 -0.41 -8.01
N HIS A 50 -3.32 -1.55 -7.74
CA HIS A 50 -2.61 -2.76 -7.36
C HIS A 50 -3.28 -4.00 -7.94
N ARG A 51 -2.46 -4.96 -8.38
CA ARG A 51 -2.84 -6.35 -8.69
C ARG A 51 -2.16 -7.26 -7.69
N ARG A 52 -2.96 -8.07 -6.99
CA ARG A 52 -2.50 -8.89 -5.88
C ARG A 52 -2.28 -10.33 -6.28
N LEU A 53 -1.13 -10.87 -5.90
CA LEU A 53 -0.87 -12.28 -5.74
C LEU A 53 -0.87 -12.56 -4.23
N SER A 54 -1.85 -13.32 -3.76
CA SER A 54 -2.04 -13.59 -2.33
C SER A 54 -1.15 -14.75 -1.89
N ILE A 55 -0.08 -14.45 -1.13
CA ILE A 55 0.89 -15.45 -0.66
C ILE A 55 0.85 -15.59 0.86
N LEU A 56 1.01 -14.50 1.61
CA LEU A 56 1.16 -14.52 3.06
C LEU A 56 -0.15 -14.27 3.82
N ASP A 57 -0.89 -13.25 3.45
CA ASP A 57 -2.17 -12.90 4.07
C ASP A 57 -3.28 -12.96 3.03
N LEU A 58 -4.19 -13.92 3.18
CA LEU A 58 -5.32 -14.13 2.26
C LEU A 58 -6.52 -13.25 2.62
N SER A 59 -6.45 -12.51 3.73
CA SER A 59 -7.59 -11.70 4.19
C SER A 59 -7.83 -10.47 3.31
N PRO A 60 -9.07 -9.97 3.26
CA PRO A 60 -9.39 -8.70 2.61
C PRO A 60 -8.68 -7.50 3.24
N ASN A 61 -8.27 -7.61 4.52
CA ASN A 61 -7.60 -6.54 5.26
C ASN A 61 -6.18 -6.23 4.73
N ALA A 62 -5.56 -7.18 4.01
CA ALA A 62 -4.28 -6.99 3.34
C ALA A 62 -4.40 -6.51 1.89
N SER A 63 -5.58 -6.04 1.48
CA SER A 63 -5.80 -5.45 0.15
C SER A 63 -5.07 -4.12 0.00
N GLN A 64 -4.59 -3.87 -1.21
CA GLN A 64 -3.88 -2.63 -1.57
C GLN A 64 -4.61 -1.89 -2.70
N PRO A 65 -4.55 -0.56 -2.77
CA PRO A 65 -3.83 0.35 -1.87
C PRO A 65 -4.32 0.23 -0.42
N MET A 66 -3.35 0.16 0.52
CA MET A 66 -3.63 0.11 1.96
C MET A 66 -3.51 1.52 2.53
N CYS A 67 -4.37 1.85 3.51
CA CYS A 67 -4.34 3.15 4.15
C CYS A 67 -4.25 3.05 5.68
N ASN A 68 -3.75 4.12 6.31
CA ASN A 68 -3.85 4.32 7.74
C ASN A 68 -5.30 4.64 8.20
N ALA A 69 -5.50 4.84 9.50
CA ALA A 69 -6.85 4.98 10.07
C ALA A 69 -7.58 6.23 9.56
N ASP A 70 -6.89 7.35 9.43
CA ASP A 70 -7.44 8.64 8.99
C ASP A 70 -7.36 8.86 7.47
N ARG A 71 -6.83 7.86 6.72
CA ARG A 71 -6.67 7.87 5.27
C ARG A 71 -5.74 8.94 4.70
N THR A 72 -4.86 9.50 5.52
CA THR A 72 -3.86 10.49 5.10
C THR A 72 -2.66 9.84 4.41
N ILE A 73 -2.41 8.55 4.66
CA ILE A 73 -1.37 7.76 4.03
C ILE A 73 -2.01 6.68 3.17
N GLN A 74 -1.57 6.59 1.91
CA GLN A 74 -1.95 5.54 0.97
C GLN A 74 -0.70 4.84 0.46
N LEU A 75 -0.71 3.52 0.47
CA LEU A 75 0.45 2.71 0.12
C LEU A 75 0.08 1.61 -0.87
N VAL A 76 0.88 1.48 -1.91
CA VAL A 76 1.02 0.27 -2.72
C VAL A 76 2.44 -0.25 -2.60
N PHE A 77 2.58 -1.55 -2.39
CA PHE A 77 3.87 -2.18 -2.13
C PHE A 77 3.97 -3.53 -2.84
N ASN A 78 5.09 -3.78 -3.47
CA ASN A 78 5.45 -5.07 -4.04
C ASN A 78 6.86 -5.42 -3.62
N GLY A 79 6.99 -6.08 -2.49
CA GLY A 79 8.26 -6.45 -1.86
C GLY A 79 8.02 -7.30 -0.62
N GLU A 80 9.04 -7.41 0.21
CA GLU A 80 9.03 -8.11 1.48
C GLU A 80 9.85 -7.32 2.50
N ILE A 81 9.29 -7.07 3.68
CA ILE A 81 10.01 -6.51 4.82
C ILE A 81 10.43 -7.67 5.73
N TYR A 82 11.67 -8.09 5.61
CA TYR A 82 12.17 -9.31 6.27
C TYR A 82 12.14 -9.25 7.78
N ASN A 83 12.36 -8.07 8.38
CA ASN A 83 12.31 -7.84 9.82
C ASN A 83 10.95 -7.30 10.30
N HIS A 84 9.86 -7.55 9.54
CA HIS A 84 8.54 -7.03 9.88
C HIS A 84 8.03 -7.46 11.26
N LYS A 85 8.42 -8.66 11.73
CA LYS A 85 8.01 -9.18 13.04
C LYS A 85 8.65 -8.41 14.19
N GLU A 86 9.92 -8.12 14.09
CA GLU A 86 10.69 -7.34 15.05
C GLU A 86 10.14 -5.91 15.14
N LEU A 87 9.94 -5.26 13.97
CA LEU A 87 9.36 -3.92 13.90
C LEU A 87 7.93 -3.89 14.46
N ARG A 88 7.13 -4.91 14.17
CA ARG A 88 5.77 -5.04 14.70
C ARG A 88 5.77 -5.13 16.24
N ASN A 89 6.68 -5.91 16.81
CA ASN A 89 6.84 -6.02 18.26
C ASN A 89 7.29 -4.70 18.88
N GLU A 90 8.26 -4.03 18.31
CA GLU A 90 8.74 -2.72 18.76
C GLU A 90 7.59 -1.69 18.74
N LEU A 91 6.90 -1.56 17.60
CA LEU A 91 5.78 -0.64 17.45
C LEU A 91 4.63 -0.92 18.43
N THR A 92 4.37 -2.19 18.73
CA THR A 92 3.36 -2.58 19.72
C THR A 92 3.79 -2.18 21.13
N ASN A 93 5.01 -2.50 21.52
CA ASN A 93 5.48 -2.35 22.90
C ASN A 93 5.85 -0.91 23.26
N GLU A 94 6.47 -0.17 22.33
CA GLU A 94 6.96 1.17 22.60
C GLU A 94 5.95 2.27 22.24
N TYR A 95 5.12 2.03 21.21
CA TYR A 95 4.20 3.04 20.68
C TYR A 95 2.72 2.64 20.81
N ASN A 96 2.44 1.48 21.42
CA ASN A 96 1.07 0.98 21.66
C ASN A 96 0.22 0.90 20.36
N ILE A 97 0.85 0.54 19.24
CA ILE A 97 0.19 0.43 17.94
C ILE A 97 -0.79 -0.73 17.93
N LYS A 98 -1.99 -0.46 17.40
CA LYS A 98 -3.03 -1.48 17.14
C LYS A 98 -3.01 -1.86 15.66
N TRP A 99 -3.14 -3.14 15.39
CA TRP A 99 -3.04 -3.74 14.07
C TRP A 99 -4.40 -4.17 13.54
N LYS A 100 -4.61 -3.99 12.23
CA LYS A 100 -5.80 -4.50 11.51
C LYS A 100 -5.54 -5.89 10.93
N THR A 101 -4.28 -6.19 10.58
CA THR A 101 -3.85 -7.47 10.03
C THR A 101 -3.03 -8.24 11.04
N SER A 102 -3.00 -9.57 10.90
CA SER A 102 -2.18 -10.42 11.78
C SER A 102 -0.70 -10.49 11.34
N HIS A 103 -0.42 -10.43 10.05
CA HIS A 103 0.92 -10.71 9.52
C HIS A 103 1.39 -9.78 8.39
N SER A 104 0.58 -8.81 7.94
CA SER A 104 0.96 -7.97 6.81
C SER A 104 2.18 -7.10 7.11
N ASP A 105 3.23 -7.28 6.33
CA ASP A 105 4.40 -6.40 6.32
C ASP A 105 4.07 -5.03 5.72
N THR A 106 3.13 -4.96 4.79
CA THR A 106 2.63 -3.70 4.23
C THR A 106 2.03 -2.79 5.31
N GLU A 107 1.30 -3.37 6.28
CA GLU A 107 0.79 -2.59 7.42
C GLU A 107 1.93 -2.08 8.31
N VAL A 108 3.00 -2.89 8.46
CA VAL A 108 4.18 -2.46 9.21
C VAL A 108 4.83 -1.23 8.57
N ILE A 109 4.90 -1.15 7.24
CA ILE A 109 5.41 0.05 6.53
C ILE A 109 4.58 1.29 6.90
N ILE A 110 3.25 1.20 6.83
CA ILE A 110 2.36 2.33 7.16
C ILE A 110 2.57 2.77 8.61
N LYS A 111 2.58 1.82 9.54
CA LYS A 111 2.74 2.10 10.98
C LYS A 111 4.11 2.66 11.31
N SER A 112 5.15 2.16 10.67
CA SER A 112 6.50 2.69 10.78
C SER A 112 6.58 4.13 10.28
N TYR A 113 5.91 4.43 9.16
CA TYR A 113 5.87 5.79 8.62
C TYR A 113 5.06 6.75 9.51
N GLU A 114 3.97 6.30 10.13
CA GLU A 114 3.22 7.10 11.11
C GLU A 114 4.08 7.51 12.31
N VAL A 115 4.99 6.64 12.77
CA VAL A 115 5.82 6.88 13.95
C VAL A 115 7.11 7.62 13.61
N TRP A 116 7.81 7.22 12.56
CA TRP A 116 9.18 7.68 12.26
C TRP A 116 9.28 8.52 10.98
N GLY A 117 8.17 8.76 10.29
CA GLY A 117 8.18 9.46 9.01
C GLY A 117 9.09 8.76 8.00
N ILE A 118 9.79 9.53 7.17
CA ILE A 118 10.67 8.99 6.13
C ILE A 118 11.86 8.18 6.69
N ASP A 119 12.24 8.40 7.94
CA ASP A 119 13.34 7.67 8.58
C ASP A 119 13.02 6.18 8.80
N CYS A 120 11.76 5.77 8.69
CA CYS A 120 11.37 4.37 8.73
C CYS A 120 12.12 3.52 7.68
N LEU A 121 12.49 4.11 6.52
CA LEU A 121 13.22 3.41 5.46
C LEU A 121 14.60 2.90 5.88
N LYS A 122 15.20 3.48 6.92
CA LYS A 122 16.50 3.05 7.47
C LYS A 122 16.37 1.83 8.39
N ARG A 123 15.15 1.44 8.72
CA ARG A 123 14.84 0.39 9.69
C ARG A 123 14.36 -0.92 9.03
N PHE A 124 14.09 -0.89 7.75
CA PHE A 124 13.67 -2.04 6.96
C PHE A 124 14.83 -2.91 6.51
#